data_158c9534adb57dcaba02672e302e49d1
#
_entry.id   158c9534adb57dcaba02672e302e49d1
#
_cell.length_a   1.000
_cell.length_b   1.000
_cell.length_c   1.000
_cell.angle_alpha   90.00
_cell.angle_beta   90.00
_cell.angle_gamma   90.00
#
_symmetry.space_group_name_H-M   'P 1'
#
loop_
_entity.id
_entity.type
_entity.pdbx_description
1 polymer ?
#
loop_
_entity_poly.entity_id
_entity_poly.type
_entity_poly.pdbx_seq_one_letter_code
_entity_poly.pdbx_strand_id
1 'polypeptide(L)'
;MNMICLLGRLTADPELRHTQSQVAVTSFTIAVDRAYQPKGQEQRQADFINVVAWRQTAEFVSRYFRKGQRLALTGSLQSRRYVDKDGNNRTAYEVVADQVYFAESKSQNGGGYQQGFQSGYQPSAPSFDSQIPQYSEAPTAFATAAPSDFEEIVGDDDLPF
;
A
#
# COMPACT_ATOMS: atom_id res chain seq x y z
N MET A 1 -22.31 8.89 0.81
CA MET A 1 -20.93 8.62 1.26
C MET A 1 -20.00 8.84 0.08
N ASN A 2 -18.92 9.63 0.23
CA ASN A 2 -17.95 9.90 -0.82
C ASN A 2 -16.55 9.58 -0.28
N MET A 3 -16.11 8.36 -0.49
CA MET A 3 -14.81 7.86 -0.05
C MET A 3 -14.15 7.09 -1.19
N ILE A 4 -12.89 7.39 -1.42
CA ILE A 4 -12.04 6.73 -2.42
C ILE A 4 -10.78 6.20 -1.73
N CYS A 5 -10.34 5.01 -2.14
CA CYS A 5 -9.08 4.42 -1.71
C CYS A 5 -8.27 4.08 -2.95
N LEU A 6 -7.04 4.59 -3.02
CA LEU A 6 -6.18 4.43 -4.19
C LEU A 6 -4.80 3.93 -3.77
N LEU A 7 -4.24 3.06 -4.61
CA LEU A 7 -2.86 2.59 -4.52
C LEU A 7 -2.17 2.89 -5.85
N GLY A 8 -1.12 3.71 -5.83
CA GLY A 8 -0.46 4.12 -7.06
C GLY A 8 0.99 4.57 -6.84
N ARG A 9 1.64 5.02 -7.92
CA ARG A 9 2.99 5.58 -7.89
C ARG A 9 2.97 7.06 -8.21
N LEU A 10 3.77 7.84 -7.49
CA LEU A 10 3.99 9.27 -7.80
C LEU A 10 4.65 9.45 -9.16
N THR A 11 4.08 10.33 -9.97
CA THR A 11 4.62 10.66 -11.31
C THR A 11 5.69 11.75 -11.27
N ALA A 12 5.67 12.59 -10.24
CA ALA A 12 6.62 13.67 -9.99
C ALA A 12 6.82 13.87 -8.48
N ASP A 13 7.85 14.63 -8.09
CA ASP A 13 8.04 15.02 -6.70
C ASP A 13 6.91 15.97 -6.26
N PRO A 14 6.29 15.73 -5.10
CA PRO A 14 5.24 16.61 -4.59
C PRO A 14 5.83 17.92 -4.04
N GLU A 15 5.40 19.04 -4.61
CA GLU A 15 5.83 20.38 -4.17
C GLU A 15 4.89 20.95 -3.11
N LEU A 16 5.46 21.35 -1.97
CA LEU A 16 4.73 22.05 -0.94
C LEU A 16 4.55 23.52 -1.34
N ARG A 17 3.32 23.99 -1.28
CA ARG A 17 2.94 25.39 -1.50
C ARG A 17 2.10 25.89 -0.33
N HIS A 18 2.02 27.19 -0.17
CA HIS A 18 1.15 27.82 0.82
C HIS A 18 0.15 28.73 0.11
N THR A 19 -1.08 28.69 0.56
CA THR A 19 -2.13 29.62 0.11
C THR A 19 -1.86 31.02 0.67
N GLN A 20 -2.62 32.02 0.22
CA GLN A 20 -2.55 33.39 0.78
C GLN A 20 -2.86 33.42 2.29
N SER A 21 -3.66 32.47 2.77
CA SER A 21 -3.98 32.26 4.19
C SER A 21 -2.97 31.38 4.94
N GLN A 22 -1.77 31.17 4.37
CA GLN A 22 -0.68 30.37 4.97
C GLN A 22 -1.03 28.90 5.23
N VAL A 23 -2.04 28.36 4.53
CA VAL A 23 -2.39 26.95 4.64
C VAL A 23 -1.51 26.13 3.68
N ALA A 24 -0.83 25.12 4.19
CA ALA A 24 -0.01 24.21 3.41
C ALA A 24 -0.88 23.37 2.46
N VAL A 25 -0.48 23.28 1.20
CA VAL A 25 -1.14 22.48 0.15
C VAL A 25 -0.09 21.89 -0.77
N THR A 26 -0.31 20.66 -1.22
CA THR A 26 0.45 20.04 -2.30
C THR A 26 -0.48 19.37 -3.29
N SER A 27 -0.16 19.49 -4.57
CA SER A 27 -0.87 18.80 -5.66
C SER A 27 0.09 17.87 -6.37
N PHE A 28 -0.30 16.64 -6.56
CA PHE A 28 0.51 15.64 -7.23
C PHE A 28 -0.37 14.68 -8.02
N THR A 29 0.23 13.96 -8.96
CA THR A 29 -0.46 12.96 -9.76
C THR A 29 0.07 11.58 -9.43
N ILE A 30 -0.83 10.62 -9.27
CA ILE A 30 -0.49 9.21 -9.09
C ILE A 30 -0.89 8.41 -10.32
N ALA A 31 -0.04 7.47 -10.71
CA ALA A 31 -0.34 6.45 -11.70
C ALA A 31 -0.87 5.21 -10.99
N VAL A 32 -2.12 4.86 -11.26
CA VAL A 32 -2.81 3.69 -10.71
C VAL A 32 -2.95 2.64 -11.79
N ASP A 33 -2.37 1.47 -11.57
CA ASP A 33 -2.45 0.35 -12.52
C ASP A 33 -3.89 -0.15 -12.62
N ARG A 34 -4.37 -0.38 -13.85
CA ARG A 34 -5.68 -1.00 -14.06
C ARG A 34 -5.65 -2.47 -13.71
N ALA A 35 -6.65 -2.95 -12.97
CA ALA A 35 -6.78 -4.35 -12.59
C ALA A 35 -6.97 -5.29 -13.79
N TYR A 36 -7.63 -4.80 -14.85
CA TYR A 36 -7.88 -5.56 -16.07
C TYR A 36 -7.03 -5.05 -17.23
N GLN A 37 -6.35 -5.99 -17.89
CA GLN A 37 -5.61 -5.72 -19.13
C GLN A 37 -6.16 -6.61 -20.24
N PRO A 38 -6.55 -6.05 -21.41
CA PRO A 38 -6.93 -6.83 -22.56
C PRO A 38 -5.75 -7.72 -23.02
N LYS A 39 -6.03 -8.99 -23.35
CA LYS A 39 -5.04 -9.88 -23.95
C LYS A 39 -4.54 -9.29 -25.26
N GLY A 40 -3.22 -9.10 -25.38
CA GLY A 40 -2.58 -8.57 -26.61
C GLY A 40 -2.00 -7.18 -26.50
N GLN A 41 -2.15 -6.48 -25.37
CA GLN A 41 -1.42 -5.22 -25.11
C GLN A 41 -0.21 -5.52 -24.19
N GLU A 42 0.99 -5.32 -24.73
CA GLU A 42 2.24 -5.50 -23.96
C GLU A 42 2.45 -4.39 -22.92
N GLN A 43 1.82 -3.23 -23.09
CA GLN A 43 1.96 -2.10 -22.17
C GLN A 43 0.84 -2.08 -21.13
N ARG A 44 1.24 -2.03 -19.87
CA ARG A 44 0.30 -1.83 -18.76
C ARG A 44 -0.34 -0.45 -18.86
N GLN A 45 -1.67 -0.41 -18.87
CA GLN A 45 -2.40 0.84 -18.81
C GLN A 45 -2.50 1.31 -17.36
N ALA A 46 -2.21 2.58 -17.15
CA ALA A 46 -2.37 3.24 -15.86
C ALA A 46 -3.31 4.43 -16.00
N ASP A 47 -4.10 4.66 -14.99
CA ASP A 47 -4.91 5.86 -14.85
C ASP A 47 -4.14 6.91 -14.05
N PHE A 48 -4.05 8.13 -14.59
CA PHE A 48 -3.39 9.25 -13.95
C PHE A 48 -4.42 10.07 -13.18
N ILE A 49 -4.31 10.03 -11.85
CA ILE A 49 -5.29 10.65 -10.97
C ILE A 49 -4.64 11.83 -10.24
N ASN A 50 -5.27 13.01 -10.35
CA ASN A 50 -4.84 14.20 -9.65
C ASN A 50 -5.30 14.16 -8.20
N VAL A 51 -4.36 14.42 -7.30
CA VAL A 51 -4.57 14.39 -5.84
C VAL A 51 -4.14 15.72 -5.26
N VAL A 52 -4.94 16.24 -4.34
CA VAL A 52 -4.64 17.44 -3.56
C VAL A 52 -4.62 17.03 -2.09
N ALA A 53 -3.54 17.38 -1.40
CA ALA A 53 -3.43 17.22 0.05
C ALA A 53 -3.29 18.57 0.74
N TRP A 54 -3.84 18.70 1.94
CA TRP A 54 -3.88 19.94 2.71
C TRP A 54 -3.22 19.77 4.07
N ARG A 55 -2.72 20.88 4.62
CA ARG A 55 -2.20 20.99 5.98
C ARG A 55 -1.14 19.92 6.27
N GLN A 56 -1.28 19.18 7.35
CA GLN A 56 -0.31 18.16 7.79
C GLN A 56 -0.10 17.05 6.74
N THR A 57 -1.16 16.64 6.02
CA THR A 57 -1.05 15.65 4.94
C THR A 57 -0.18 16.18 3.79
N ALA A 58 -0.29 17.48 3.45
CA ALA A 58 0.55 18.11 2.43
C ALA A 58 2.03 18.13 2.84
N GLU A 59 2.32 18.53 4.09
CA GLU A 59 3.67 18.53 4.63
C GLU A 59 4.27 17.13 4.69
N PHE A 60 3.48 16.15 5.13
CA PHE A 60 3.89 14.76 5.18
C PHE A 60 4.27 14.22 3.81
N VAL A 61 3.40 14.41 2.81
CA VAL A 61 3.64 13.92 1.45
C VAL A 61 4.87 14.58 0.84
N SER A 62 5.01 15.90 0.91
CA SER A 62 6.14 16.63 0.33
C SER A 62 7.48 16.30 1.01
N ARG A 63 7.47 15.98 2.29
CA ARG A 63 8.68 15.64 3.06
C ARG A 63 9.18 14.23 2.77
N TYR A 64 8.28 13.27 2.73
CA TYR A 64 8.63 11.85 2.78
C TYR A 64 8.49 11.10 1.46
N PHE A 65 7.76 11.63 0.49
CA PHE A 65 7.53 10.95 -0.78
C PHE A 65 8.30 11.60 -1.93
N ARG A 66 8.73 10.78 -2.87
CA ARG A 66 9.45 11.19 -4.08
C ARG A 66 8.84 10.52 -5.31
N LYS A 67 9.16 11.07 -6.49
CA LYS A 67 8.78 10.50 -7.79
C LYS A 67 9.08 9.00 -7.84
N GLY A 68 8.13 8.22 -8.33
CA GLY A 68 8.24 6.78 -8.53
C GLY A 68 7.89 5.93 -7.30
N GLN A 69 7.83 6.52 -6.09
CA GLN A 69 7.44 5.79 -4.88
C GLN A 69 5.97 5.40 -4.90
N ARG A 70 5.69 4.23 -4.33
CA ARG A 70 4.32 3.75 -4.12
C ARG A 70 3.74 4.33 -2.86
N LEU A 71 2.48 4.75 -2.96
CA LEU A 71 1.69 5.19 -1.83
C LEU A 71 0.28 4.64 -1.91
N ALA A 72 -0.34 4.47 -0.76
CA ALA A 72 -1.77 4.25 -0.63
C ALA A 72 -2.38 5.51 0.00
N LEU A 73 -3.56 5.89 -0.45
CA LEU A 73 -4.27 7.03 0.12
C LEU A 73 -5.76 6.74 0.27
N THR A 74 -6.36 7.42 1.22
CA THR A 74 -7.81 7.54 1.35
C THR A 74 -8.20 9.01 1.23
N GLY A 75 -9.37 9.27 0.69
CA GLY A 75 -9.86 10.62 0.48
C GLY A 75 -11.25 10.68 -0.13
N SER A 76 -11.61 11.83 -0.66
CA SER A 76 -12.88 12.08 -1.33
C SER A 76 -12.68 12.61 -2.73
N LEU A 77 -13.53 12.17 -3.67
CA LEU A 77 -13.53 12.70 -5.04
C LEU A 77 -14.29 14.04 -5.07
N GLN A 78 -13.65 15.06 -5.60
CA GLN A 78 -14.27 16.37 -5.77
C GLN A 78 -14.23 16.79 -7.23
N SER A 79 -15.21 17.56 -7.65
CA SER A 79 -15.25 18.17 -8.98
C SER A 79 -15.14 19.67 -8.87
N ARG A 80 -14.33 20.28 -9.74
CA ARG A 80 -14.16 21.72 -9.84
C ARG A 80 -14.45 22.19 -11.25
N ARG A 81 -15.34 23.16 -11.39
CA ARG A 81 -15.59 23.82 -12.67
C ARG A 81 -14.57 24.93 -12.89
N TYR A 82 -14.05 25.03 -14.09
CA TYR A 82 -13.16 26.11 -14.51
C TYR A 82 -13.40 26.46 -15.97
N VAL A 83 -13.01 27.63 -16.37
CA VAL A 83 -13.04 28.07 -17.76
C VAL A 83 -11.63 27.86 -18.34
N ASP A 84 -11.52 27.15 -19.46
CA ASP A 84 -10.25 26.97 -20.14
C ASP A 84 -9.84 28.25 -20.90
N LYS A 85 -8.67 28.22 -21.52
CA LYS A 85 -8.12 29.37 -22.27
C LYS A 85 -8.97 29.77 -23.47
N ASP A 86 -9.78 28.84 -23.97
CA ASP A 86 -10.67 29.03 -25.13
C ASP A 86 -12.08 29.51 -24.71
N GLY A 87 -12.29 29.80 -23.42
CA GLY A 87 -13.57 30.27 -22.89
C GLY A 87 -14.61 29.18 -22.62
N ASN A 88 -14.23 27.88 -22.75
CA ASN A 88 -15.15 26.77 -22.53
C ASN A 88 -15.23 26.38 -21.05
N ASN A 89 -16.43 26.09 -20.57
CA ASN A 89 -16.62 25.52 -19.24
C ASN A 89 -16.14 24.06 -19.20
N ARG A 90 -15.18 23.78 -18.32
CA ARG A 90 -14.64 22.45 -18.09
C ARG A 90 -14.85 22.03 -16.64
N THR A 91 -14.89 20.72 -16.43
CA THR A 91 -14.93 20.13 -15.10
C THR A 91 -13.65 19.31 -14.89
N ALA A 92 -12.89 19.65 -13.86
CA ALA A 92 -11.79 18.82 -13.39
C ALA A 92 -12.27 17.97 -12.21
N TYR A 93 -11.80 16.73 -12.19
CA TYR A 93 -12.00 15.82 -11.07
C TYR A 93 -10.66 15.65 -10.34
N GLU A 94 -10.68 15.79 -9.04
CA GLU A 94 -9.51 15.64 -8.20
C GLU A 94 -9.87 14.91 -6.91
N VAL A 95 -8.90 14.18 -6.35
CA VAL A 95 -9.05 13.48 -5.09
C VAL A 95 -8.45 14.35 -4.00
N VAL A 96 -9.24 14.73 -3.01
CA VAL A 96 -8.74 15.38 -1.82
C VAL A 96 -8.34 14.28 -0.84
N ALA A 97 -7.04 14.17 -0.57
CA ALA A 97 -6.49 13.14 0.30
C ALA A 97 -6.70 13.50 1.78
N ASP A 98 -7.31 12.59 2.51
CA ASP A 98 -7.45 12.67 3.96
C ASP A 98 -6.22 12.05 4.65
N GLN A 99 -5.81 10.85 4.21
CA GLN A 99 -4.66 10.14 4.76
C GLN A 99 -3.82 9.52 3.65
N VAL A 100 -2.51 9.47 3.88
CA VAL A 100 -1.54 8.88 2.94
C VAL A 100 -0.60 7.95 3.71
N TYR A 101 -0.33 6.77 3.14
CA TYR A 101 0.47 5.71 3.74
C TYR A 101 1.57 5.26 2.79
N PHE A 102 2.70 4.83 3.34
CA PHE A 102 3.73 4.14 2.57
C PHE A 102 3.21 2.77 2.13
N ALA A 103 3.31 2.49 0.83
CA ALA A 103 2.89 1.23 0.23
C ALA A 103 4.06 0.44 -0.37
N GLU A 104 5.27 0.85 -0.06
CA GLU A 104 6.51 0.20 -0.48
C GLU A 104 7.24 -0.28 0.76
N SER A 105 7.59 -1.57 0.79
CA SER A 105 8.56 -2.07 1.74
C SER A 105 9.85 -1.29 1.51
N LYS A 106 10.50 -0.82 2.56
CA LYS A 106 11.82 -0.24 2.49
C LYS A 106 12.72 -1.30 1.86
N SER A 107 12.96 -1.22 0.54
CA SER A 107 13.93 -2.08 -0.08
C SER A 107 15.24 -1.77 0.61
N GLN A 108 15.83 -2.76 1.27
CA GLN A 108 17.19 -2.72 1.77
C GLN A 108 18.13 -2.66 0.54
N ASN A 109 18.11 -1.55 -0.18
CA ASN A 109 19.18 -1.16 -1.05
C ASN A 109 20.13 -0.29 -0.22
N GLY A 110 20.50 -0.81 0.93
CA GLY A 110 21.63 -0.37 1.71
C GLY A 110 22.86 -0.89 0.99
N GLY A 111 23.62 0.02 0.38
CA GLY A 111 24.93 -0.25 -0.13
C GLY A 111 25.73 -1.08 0.86
N GLY A 112 26.31 -2.16 0.37
CA GLY A 112 27.20 -3.01 1.14
C GLY A 112 28.36 -2.20 1.72
N TYR A 113 28.32 -1.96 3.00
CA TYR A 113 29.56 -1.78 3.75
C TYR A 113 30.15 -3.17 3.93
N GLN A 114 30.88 -3.56 2.88
CA GLN A 114 31.83 -4.65 2.97
C GLN A 114 33.04 -4.13 3.74
N GLN A 115 32.86 -3.97 5.04
CA GLN A 115 33.98 -3.74 5.95
C GLN A 115 34.50 -5.10 6.34
N GLY A 116 35.59 -5.49 5.67
CA GLY A 116 36.37 -6.65 6.00
C GLY A 116 36.86 -6.57 7.45
N PHE A 117 36.28 -7.38 8.31
CA PHE A 117 36.93 -7.78 9.53
C PHE A 117 37.58 -9.13 9.29
N GLN A 118 38.80 -9.08 8.75
CA GLN A 118 39.78 -10.14 8.88
C GLN A 118 40.35 -10.01 10.28
N SER A 119 39.83 -10.72 11.24
CA SER A 119 40.47 -10.96 12.51
C SER A 119 40.19 -12.41 12.90
N GLY A 120 41.26 -13.19 12.83
CA GLY A 120 41.28 -14.57 13.28
C GLY A 120 41.03 -14.66 14.79
N TYR A 121 39.93 -15.29 15.09
CA TYR A 121 39.74 -15.93 16.38
C TYR A 121 39.16 -17.31 16.11
N GLN A 122 40.00 -18.28 16.33
CA GLN A 122 39.66 -19.69 16.43
C GLN A 122 39.01 -19.90 17.81
N PRO A 123 37.72 -20.16 17.95
CA PRO A 123 37.22 -20.64 19.23
C PRO A 123 37.42 -22.16 19.27
N SER A 124 38.30 -22.58 20.17
CA SER A 124 38.34 -23.96 20.66
C SER A 124 36.97 -24.34 21.22
N ALA A 125 36.39 -25.39 20.68
CA ALA A 125 35.15 -25.98 21.15
C ALA A 125 35.36 -26.61 22.56
N PRO A 126 34.52 -26.30 23.54
CA PRO A 126 34.37 -27.17 24.71
C PRO A 126 33.43 -28.31 24.31
N SER A 127 33.93 -29.52 24.36
CA SER A 127 33.18 -30.76 24.34
C SER A 127 32.26 -30.83 25.56
N PHE A 128 30.95 -30.65 25.35
CA PHE A 128 29.95 -31.00 26.33
C PHE A 128 29.47 -32.41 26.06
N ASP A 129 29.78 -33.26 27.00
CA ASP A 129 29.39 -34.65 27.11
C ASP A 129 27.86 -34.78 27.25
N SER A 130 27.36 -35.76 26.59
CA SER A 130 26.01 -36.15 26.38
C SER A 130 25.24 -36.47 27.67
N GLN A 131 24.11 -35.83 27.88
CA GLN A 131 22.98 -36.46 28.55
C GLN A 131 21.68 -35.88 27.97
N ILE A 132 21.11 -36.63 27.02
CA ILE A 132 19.76 -36.36 26.51
C ILE A 132 18.77 -37.04 27.47
N PRO A 133 17.86 -36.31 28.13
CA PRO A 133 16.76 -36.94 28.82
C PRO A 133 15.77 -37.46 27.78
N GLN A 134 15.52 -38.77 27.80
CA GLN A 134 14.42 -39.39 27.09
C GLN A 134 13.09 -38.85 27.63
N TYR A 135 12.42 -38.04 26.84
CA TYR A 135 11.01 -37.79 27.06
C TYR A 135 10.20 -38.93 26.52
N SER A 136 9.52 -39.63 27.42
CA SER A 136 8.53 -40.64 27.08
C SER A 136 7.36 -40.03 26.31
N GLU A 137 6.99 -40.66 25.23
CA GLU A 137 5.84 -40.36 24.40
C GLU A 137 4.54 -40.39 25.25
N ALA A 138 3.83 -39.28 25.24
CA ALA A 138 2.42 -39.24 25.66
C ALA A 138 1.54 -39.49 24.41
N PRO A 139 0.50 -40.29 24.51
CA PRO A 139 -0.33 -40.63 23.35
C PRO A 139 -1.23 -39.46 22.99
N THR A 140 -1.01 -38.86 21.84
CA THR A 140 -1.95 -37.91 21.21
C THR A 140 -3.08 -38.68 20.55
N ALA A 141 -4.16 -38.88 21.28
CA ALA A 141 -5.44 -39.29 20.67
C ALA A 141 -6.14 -38.01 20.16
N PHE A 142 -5.87 -37.63 18.93
CA PHE A 142 -6.78 -36.75 18.20
C PHE A 142 -7.85 -37.62 17.56
N ALA A 143 -9.04 -37.57 18.12
CA ALA A 143 -10.23 -38.13 17.53
C ALA A 143 -10.49 -37.44 16.19
N THR A 144 -10.36 -38.21 15.11
CA THR A 144 -10.80 -37.85 13.78
C THR A 144 -12.32 -37.78 13.80
N ALA A 145 -12.89 -36.58 13.84
CA ALA A 145 -14.31 -36.36 13.63
C ALA A 145 -14.64 -36.74 12.18
N ALA A 146 -15.55 -37.67 12.02
CA ALA A 146 -16.06 -38.08 10.70
C ALA A 146 -16.88 -36.94 10.08
N PRO A 147 -16.84 -36.77 8.73
CA PRO A 147 -17.53 -35.69 8.04
C PRO A 147 -19.00 -36.06 7.76
N SER A 148 -19.82 -36.28 8.79
CA SER A 148 -21.22 -36.69 8.64
C SER A 148 -22.25 -35.74 9.29
N ASP A 149 -21.82 -34.57 9.82
CA ASP A 149 -22.75 -33.62 10.43
C ASP A 149 -22.83 -32.28 9.71
N PHE A 150 -22.77 -32.29 8.36
CA PHE A 150 -23.19 -31.15 7.56
C PHE A 150 -24.65 -31.37 7.16
N GLU A 151 -25.58 -30.84 7.92
CA GLU A 151 -26.95 -30.67 7.48
C GLU A 151 -26.98 -29.60 6.37
N GLU A 152 -27.37 -30.04 5.17
CA GLU A 152 -27.65 -29.16 4.04
C GLU A 152 -28.93 -28.38 4.35
N ILE A 153 -28.78 -27.11 4.66
CA ILE A 153 -29.92 -26.19 4.81
C ILE A 153 -30.46 -25.93 3.39
N VAL A 154 -31.54 -26.62 3.06
CA VAL A 154 -32.32 -26.34 1.84
C VAL A 154 -32.87 -24.92 1.99
N GLY A 155 -32.34 -24.01 1.18
CA GLY A 155 -32.74 -22.61 1.17
C GLY A 155 -34.19 -22.48 0.72
N ASP A 156 -34.99 -21.85 1.57
CA ASP A 156 -36.33 -21.40 1.25
C ASP A 156 -36.21 -20.17 0.35
N ASP A 157 -36.71 -20.30 -0.87
CA ASP A 157 -36.69 -19.31 -1.95
C ASP A 157 -37.82 -18.29 -1.75
N ASP A 158 -37.78 -17.53 -0.65
CA ASP A 158 -38.68 -16.39 -0.42
C ASP A 158 -37.89 -15.15 0.01
N LEU A 159 -37.26 -14.49 -0.96
CA LEU A 159 -36.84 -13.09 -0.83
C LEU A 159 -37.92 -12.17 -1.39
N PRO A 160 -38.61 -11.38 -0.57
CA PRO A 160 -39.52 -10.36 -1.06
C PRO A 160 -38.71 -9.16 -1.56
N PHE A 161 -38.79 -8.90 -2.84
CA PHE A 161 -38.45 -7.63 -3.49
C PHE A 161 -39.72 -6.85 -3.81
#